data_e66861b71accedfac2e08ce1b6601576
#
_entry.id   e66861b71accedfac2e08ce1b6601576
#
_cell.length_a   1.000
_cell.length_b   1.000
_cell.length_c   1.000
_cell.angle_alpha   90.00
_cell.angle_beta   90.00
_cell.angle_gamma   90.00
#
_symmetry.space_group_name_H-M   'P 1'
#
loop_
_entity.id
_entity.type
_entity.pdbx_description
1 polymer ?
#
loop_
_entity_poly.entity_id
_entity_poly.type
_entity_poly.pdbx_seq_one_letter_code
_entity_poly.pdbx_strand_id
1 'polypeptide(L)'
;MKKILLKCTILIVVLCSCQSRQQVTAPISTIDSTLQVNATAILESKLSEIDAHSGQVIIMEVQSGQIKALVGLTKKDSTNYQSCENFSVWQSTGLMHPISLLAALETGKVKLSDKVDTGNGIYQVQGRELKDHNWHRGGYGELTVQEGLAASSNIAIYKTMEK
;
A
#
# COMPACT_ATOMS: atom_id res chain seq x y z
N MET A 1 -1.18 29.63 66.71
CA MET A 1 -1.90 28.67 65.89
C MET A 1 -2.69 29.30 64.73
N LYS A 2 -3.06 30.58 64.75
CA LYS A 2 -3.85 31.23 63.65
C LYS A 2 -3.05 31.62 62.40
N LYS A 3 -1.72 31.67 62.45
CA LYS A 3 -0.88 32.09 61.32
C LYS A 3 -0.49 30.95 60.38
N ILE A 4 -0.66 29.71 60.76
CA ILE A 4 -0.31 28.53 59.92
C ILE A 4 -1.51 28.13 59.05
N LEU A 5 -2.75 28.37 59.48
CA LEU A 5 -3.94 28.06 58.69
C LEU A 5 -4.10 28.94 57.45
N LEU A 6 -3.62 30.18 57.51
CA LEU A 6 -3.76 31.15 56.39
C LEU A 6 -2.77 30.86 55.25
N LYS A 7 -1.65 30.20 55.51
CA LYS A 7 -0.68 29.82 54.46
C LYS A 7 -1.04 28.57 53.67
N CYS A 8 -1.86 27.67 54.25
CA CYS A 8 -2.35 26.48 53.56
C CYS A 8 -3.50 26.77 52.59
N THR A 9 -4.33 27.77 52.88
CA THR A 9 -5.45 28.14 51.99
C THR A 9 -5.00 28.85 50.70
N ILE A 10 -3.88 29.54 50.68
CA ILE A 10 -3.34 30.21 49.49
C ILE A 10 -2.64 29.25 48.56
N LEU A 11 -2.13 28.12 49.08
CA LEU A 11 -1.42 27.13 48.26
C LEU A 11 -2.36 26.22 47.44
N ILE A 12 -3.64 26.12 47.86
CA ILE A 12 -4.62 25.26 47.14
C ILE A 12 -5.27 25.95 45.95
N VAL A 13 -5.27 27.29 45.91
CA VAL A 13 -5.89 28.05 44.82
C VAL A 13 -5.02 28.15 43.58
N VAL A 14 -3.70 27.90 43.68
CA VAL A 14 -2.76 28.04 42.53
C VAL A 14 -2.66 26.77 41.67
N LEU A 15 -3.20 25.63 42.12
CA LEU A 15 -3.13 24.37 41.38
C LEU A 15 -4.35 24.07 40.47
N CYS A 16 -5.31 25.00 40.37
CA CYS A 16 -6.57 24.79 39.67
C CYS A 16 -6.67 25.55 38.34
N SER A 17 -5.58 26.05 37.79
CA SER A 17 -5.62 26.73 36.48
C SER A 17 -4.51 26.19 35.57
N CYS A 18 -4.88 25.32 34.71
CA CYS A 18 -4.46 25.04 33.34
C CYS A 18 -4.76 23.59 32.96
N GLN A 19 -6.02 23.20 32.97
CA GLN A 19 -6.48 22.16 32.05
C GLN A 19 -7.04 22.87 30.82
N SER A 20 -6.14 23.25 29.90
CA SER A 20 -6.54 23.50 28.56
C SER A 20 -7.04 22.16 28.02
N ARG A 21 -8.37 22.00 27.93
CA ARG A 21 -8.97 20.96 27.12
C ARG A 21 -8.45 21.21 25.68
N GLN A 22 -7.43 20.47 25.27
CA GLN A 22 -7.22 20.26 23.86
C GLN A 22 -8.53 19.66 23.33
N GLN A 23 -9.30 20.47 22.62
CA GLN A 23 -10.34 19.94 21.75
C GLN A 23 -9.62 19.07 20.72
N VAL A 24 -9.66 17.77 20.95
CA VAL A 24 -9.33 16.78 19.92
C VAL A 24 -10.44 16.93 18.89
N THR A 25 -10.21 17.77 17.88
CA THR A 25 -11.05 17.80 16.69
C THR A 25 -11.00 16.38 16.11
N ALA A 26 -12.16 15.76 15.99
CA ALA A 26 -12.25 14.46 15.33
C ALA A 26 -11.58 14.56 13.96
N PRO A 27 -10.79 13.57 13.54
CA PRO A 27 -10.11 13.60 12.25
C PRO A 27 -11.18 13.77 11.16
N ILE A 28 -11.01 14.78 10.32
CA ILE A 28 -11.90 15.00 9.17
C ILE A 28 -11.65 13.85 8.20
N SER A 29 -12.68 13.07 7.91
CA SER A 29 -12.60 12.01 6.91
C SER A 29 -12.33 12.62 5.52
N THR A 30 -11.40 12.05 4.78
CA THR A 30 -11.08 12.44 3.40
C THR A 30 -11.87 11.65 2.37
N ILE A 31 -12.67 10.69 2.82
CA ILE A 31 -13.48 9.82 1.96
C ILE A 31 -14.58 10.62 1.26
N ASP A 32 -14.65 10.47 -0.05
CA ASP A 32 -15.75 10.94 -0.88
C ASP A 32 -16.85 9.88 -0.90
N SER A 33 -18.03 10.23 -0.40
CA SER A 33 -19.14 9.29 -0.27
C SER A 33 -19.60 8.71 -1.60
N THR A 34 -19.56 9.50 -2.67
CA THR A 34 -19.98 9.06 -4.01
C THR A 34 -18.98 8.07 -4.59
N LEU A 35 -17.68 8.38 -4.47
CA LEU A 35 -16.62 7.46 -4.90
C LEU A 35 -16.64 6.17 -4.08
N GLN A 36 -16.86 6.25 -2.78
CA GLN A 36 -16.94 5.09 -1.90
C GLN A 36 -18.06 4.14 -2.31
N VAL A 37 -19.29 4.67 -2.53
CA VAL A 37 -20.46 3.88 -2.94
C VAL A 37 -20.23 3.24 -4.31
N ASN A 38 -19.78 4.03 -5.29
CA ASN A 38 -19.53 3.54 -6.64
C ASN A 38 -18.42 2.48 -6.68
N ALA A 39 -17.32 2.70 -5.98
CA ALA A 39 -16.22 1.72 -5.87
C ALA A 39 -16.69 0.42 -5.23
N THR A 40 -17.54 0.49 -4.21
CA THR A 40 -18.12 -0.69 -3.56
C THR A 40 -18.97 -1.50 -4.53
N ALA A 41 -19.90 -0.85 -5.25
CA ALA A 41 -20.78 -1.53 -6.19
C ALA A 41 -20.00 -2.17 -7.36
N ILE A 42 -19.01 -1.47 -7.90
CA ILE A 42 -18.16 -2.00 -8.98
C ILE A 42 -17.33 -3.19 -8.49
N LEU A 43 -16.73 -3.08 -7.31
CA LEU A 43 -15.94 -4.17 -6.74
C LEU A 43 -16.79 -5.41 -6.51
N GLU A 44 -17.96 -5.26 -5.89
CA GLU A 44 -18.90 -6.37 -5.62
C GLU A 44 -19.34 -7.07 -6.91
N SER A 45 -19.71 -6.31 -7.92
CA SER A 45 -20.07 -6.82 -9.24
C SER A 45 -18.92 -7.63 -9.87
N LYS A 46 -17.70 -7.12 -9.81
CA LYS A 46 -16.53 -7.79 -10.40
C LYS A 46 -16.11 -9.04 -9.63
N LEU A 47 -16.15 -9.00 -8.31
CA LEU A 47 -15.86 -10.17 -7.48
C LEU A 47 -16.88 -11.29 -7.75
N SER A 48 -18.15 -10.95 -7.93
CA SER A 48 -19.20 -11.90 -8.26
C SER A 48 -19.01 -12.48 -9.68
N GLU A 49 -18.65 -11.65 -10.67
CA GLU A 49 -18.42 -12.08 -12.05
C GLU A 49 -17.31 -13.13 -12.19
N ILE A 50 -16.22 -12.98 -11.41
CA ILE A 50 -15.06 -13.88 -11.47
C ILE A 50 -15.03 -14.92 -10.35
N ASP A 51 -16.08 -14.98 -9.55
CA ASP A 51 -16.21 -15.86 -8.37
C ASP A 51 -15.05 -15.73 -7.35
N ALA A 52 -14.53 -14.53 -7.18
CA ALA A 52 -13.41 -14.27 -6.29
C ALA A 52 -13.84 -14.26 -4.82
N HIS A 53 -12.95 -14.70 -3.92
CA HIS A 53 -13.23 -14.74 -2.48
C HIS A 53 -13.23 -13.35 -1.85
N SER A 54 -12.33 -12.47 -2.25
CA SER A 54 -12.19 -11.14 -1.67
C SER A 54 -11.53 -10.17 -2.65
N GLY A 55 -11.69 -8.88 -2.40
CA GLY A 55 -11.04 -7.83 -3.16
C GLY A 55 -10.98 -6.51 -2.40
N GLN A 56 -10.15 -5.63 -2.89
CA GLN A 56 -9.92 -4.32 -2.28
C GLN A 56 -9.76 -3.25 -3.36
N VAL A 57 -10.24 -2.04 -3.07
CA VAL A 57 -10.04 -0.84 -3.88
C VAL A 57 -9.60 0.30 -2.99
N ILE A 58 -8.51 0.96 -3.37
CA ILE A 58 -8.04 2.19 -2.75
C ILE A 58 -7.97 3.25 -3.84
N ILE A 59 -8.67 4.36 -3.65
CA ILE A 59 -8.61 5.53 -4.54
C ILE A 59 -7.95 6.66 -3.77
N MET A 60 -6.82 7.13 -4.28
CA MET A 60 -6.03 8.19 -3.67
C MET A 60 -5.88 9.37 -4.64
N GLU A 61 -6.06 10.57 -4.14
CA GLU A 61 -5.79 11.80 -4.88
C GLU A 61 -4.28 12.01 -4.98
N VAL A 62 -3.75 12.05 -6.19
CA VAL A 62 -2.30 12.07 -6.44
C VAL A 62 -1.60 13.29 -5.83
N GLN A 63 -2.23 14.46 -5.92
CA GLN A 63 -1.61 15.71 -5.48
C GLN A 63 -1.53 15.87 -3.97
N SER A 64 -2.57 15.43 -3.25
CA SER A 64 -2.67 15.61 -1.80
C SER A 64 -2.31 14.36 -1.00
N GLY A 65 -2.28 13.18 -1.65
CA GLY A 65 -2.15 11.88 -0.99
C GLY A 65 -3.38 11.47 -0.18
N GLN A 66 -4.49 12.21 -0.26
CA GLN A 66 -5.71 11.89 0.47
C GLN A 66 -6.40 10.67 -0.11
N ILE A 67 -6.82 9.75 0.75
CA ILE A 67 -7.62 8.60 0.35
C ILE A 67 -9.07 9.06 0.18
N LYS A 68 -9.61 8.90 -1.01
CA LYS A 68 -10.97 9.30 -1.40
C LYS A 68 -11.95 8.12 -1.38
N ALA A 69 -11.47 6.90 -1.57
CA ALA A 69 -12.26 5.69 -1.33
C ALA A 69 -11.37 4.57 -0.79
N LEU A 70 -11.91 3.78 0.12
CA LEU A 70 -11.24 2.65 0.75
C LEU A 70 -12.26 1.54 0.94
N VAL A 71 -12.25 0.56 0.04
CA VAL A 71 -13.23 -0.52 0.00
C VAL A 71 -12.55 -1.86 0.12
N GLY A 72 -12.99 -2.67 1.06
CA GLY A 72 -12.64 -4.07 1.16
C GLY A 72 -13.90 -4.91 1.23
N LEU A 73 -13.96 -5.96 0.43
CA LEU A 73 -15.05 -6.92 0.42
C LEU A 73 -14.50 -8.34 0.54
N THR A 74 -15.21 -9.17 1.28
CA THR A 74 -14.95 -10.61 1.37
C THR A 74 -16.25 -11.40 1.24
N LYS A 75 -16.18 -12.58 0.67
CA LYS A 75 -17.33 -13.47 0.50
C LYS A 75 -17.90 -13.84 1.87
N LYS A 76 -19.19 -13.58 2.05
CA LYS A 76 -19.93 -13.98 3.24
C LYS A 76 -20.57 -15.35 3.06
N ASP A 77 -21.10 -15.59 1.87
CA ASP A 77 -21.71 -16.83 1.44
C ASP A 77 -21.55 -17.00 -0.08
N SER A 78 -22.25 -17.93 -0.71
CA SER A 78 -22.12 -18.22 -2.15
C SER A 78 -22.47 -17.04 -3.07
N THR A 79 -23.27 -16.08 -2.60
CA THR A 79 -23.81 -15.00 -3.44
C THR A 79 -23.54 -13.60 -2.90
N ASN A 80 -23.23 -13.47 -1.62
CA ASN A 80 -23.13 -12.17 -0.96
C ASN A 80 -21.72 -11.86 -0.50
N TYR A 81 -21.38 -10.58 -0.55
CA TYR A 81 -20.16 -10.02 0.00
C TYR A 81 -20.47 -9.17 1.23
N GLN A 82 -19.51 -9.05 2.11
CA GLN A 82 -19.57 -8.17 3.28
C GLN A 82 -18.33 -7.29 3.33
N SER A 83 -18.46 -6.13 3.99
CA SER A 83 -17.34 -5.24 4.23
C SER A 83 -16.23 -5.94 5.01
N CYS A 84 -14.99 -5.73 4.59
CA CYS A 84 -13.80 -6.23 5.25
C CYS A 84 -12.82 -5.07 5.46
N GLU A 85 -12.55 -4.72 6.69
CA GLU A 85 -11.60 -3.66 7.03
C GLU A 85 -10.15 -4.14 7.09
N ASN A 86 -9.92 -5.42 6.85
CA ASN A 86 -8.57 -5.96 6.81
C ASN A 86 -7.90 -5.67 5.47
N PHE A 87 -7.23 -4.54 5.38
CA PHE A 87 -6.39 -4.13 4.25
C PHE A 87 -4.96 -4.67 4.35
N SER A 88 -4.73 -5.66 5.20
CA SER A 88 -3.42 -6.29 5.30
C SER A 88 -3.05 -6.98 4.00
N VAL A 89 -1.82 -6.79 3.65
CA VAL A 89 -1.19 -7.07 2.37
C VAL A 89 -1.31 -8.55 2.02
N TRP A 90 -2.10 -8.84 1.03
CA TRP A 90 -1.92 -10.03 0.22
C TRP A 90 -0.64 -9.85 -0.59
N GLN A 91 0.09 -10.91 -0.84
CA GLN A 91 1.31 -10.82 -1.66
C GLN A 91 0.99 -10.13 -2.98
N SER A 92 1.33 -8.86 -3.08
CA SER A 92 1.15 -8.07 -4.30
C SER A 92 2.31 -8.37 -5.24
N THR A 93 2.20 -9.45 -5.98
CA THR A 93 3.15 -9.75 -7.05
C THR A 93 3.05 -8.68 -8.14
N GLY A 94 4.16 -8.08 -8.50
CA GLY A 94 4.25 -7.11 -9.59
C GLY A 94 3.91 -5.66 -9.25
N LEU A 95 3.10 -5.38 -8.24
CA LEU A 95 2.77 -3.99 -7.85
C LEU A 95 3.99 -3.23 -7.29
N MET A 96 4.97 -3.95 -6.76
CA MET A 96 6.21 -3.35 -6.26
C MET A 96 7.22 -3.07 -7.39
N HIS A 97 7.05 -3.62 -8.60
CA HIS A 97 8.00 -3.41 -9.70
C HIS A 97 8.21 -1.93 -10.06
N PRO A 98 7.17 -1.10 -10.24
CA PRO A 98 7.36 0.32 -10.50
C PRO A 98 8.10 1.05 -9.38
N ILE A 99 7.80 0.71 -8.12
CA ILE A 99 8.44 1.33 -6.95
C ILE A 99 9.92 0.95 -6.88
N SER A 100 10.22 -0.34 -7.06
CA SER A 100 11.59 -0.85 -7.09
C SER A 100 12.39 -0.21 -8.21
N LEU A 101 11.81 -0.12 -9.41
CA LEU A 101 12.46 0.52 -10.54
C LEU A 101 12.70 2.02 -10.30
N LEU A 102 11.73 2.74 -9.75
CA LEU A 102 11.89 4.15 -9.41
C LEU A 102 13.08 4.33 -8.44
N ALA A 103 13.15 3.51 -7.39
CA ALA A 103 14.26 3.54 -6.45
C ALA A 103 15.62 3.28 -7.12
N ALA A 104 15.68 2.32 -8.05
CA ALA A 104 16.91 2.06 -8.80
C ALA A 104 17.33 3.22 -9.71
N LEU A 105 16.37 3.84 -10.41
CA LEU A 105 16.62 4.98 -11.29
C LEU A 105 17.10 6.21 -10.49
N GLU A 106 16.56 6.46 -9.30
CA GLU A 106 16.97 7.56 -8.41
C GLU A 106 18.43 7.44 -7.95
N THR A 107 19.03 6.25 -7.95
CA THR A 107 20.46 6.09 -7.66
C THR A 107 21.36 6.71 -8.75
N GLY A 108 20.83 6.94 -9.94
CA GLY A 108 21.58 7.38 -11.13
C GLY A 108 22.48 6.31 -11.75
N LYS A 109 22.54 5.11 -11.18
CA LYS A 109 23.36 4.00 -11.68
C LYS A 109 22.68 3.21 -12.79
N VAL A 110 21.37 3.34 -12.93
CA VAL A 110 20.52 2.59 -13.85
C VAL A 110 19.81 3.53 -14.79
N LYS A 111 19.68 3.11 -16.05
CA LYS A 111 18.90 3.79 -17.09
C LYS A 111 17.84 2.84 -17.64
N LEU A 112 16.74 3.37 -18.12
CA LEU A 112 15.66 2.58 -18.74
C LEU A 112 16.14 1.78 -19.97
N SER A 113 17.16 2.29 -20.67
CA SER A 113 17.78 1.64 -21.84
C SER A 113 18.83 0.57 -21.51
N ASP A 114 19.21 0.42 -20.23
CA ASP A 114 20.20 -0.58 -19.84
C ASP A 114 19.65 -1.98 -20.08
N LYS A 115 20.53 -2.87 -20.56
CA LYS A 115 20.18 -4.25 -20.82
C LYS A 115 20.31 -5.13 -19.59
N VAL A 116 19.37 -6.04 -19.45
CA VAL A 116 19.30 -7.05 -18.39
C VAL A 116 19.00 -8.41 -19.03
N ASP A 117 19.89 -9.36 -18.82
CA ASP A 117 19.69 -10.73 -19.25
C ASP A 117 18.86 -11.49 -18.20
N THR A 118 17.66 -11.92 -18.57
CA THR A 118 16.75 -12.73 -17.74
C THR A 118 16.86 -14.22 -18.04
N GLY A 119 17.71 -14.59 -19.00
CA GLY A 119 17.95 -15.97 -19.40
C GLY A 119 16.68 -16.70 -19.84
N ASN A 120 16.55 -17.93 -19.39
CA ASN A 120 15.37 -18.77 -19.66
C ASN A 120 14.20 -18.53 -18.71
N GLY A 121 14.20 -17.42 -17.97
CA GLY A 121 13.13 -17.07 -17.03
C GLY A 121 13.24 -17.74 -15.67
N ILE A 122 14.39 -18.32 -15.33
CA ILE A 122 14.71 -18.87 -13.99
C ILE A 122 16.05 -18.30 -13.56
N TYR A 123 16.08 -17.71 -12.34
CA TYR A 123 17.28 -17.15 -11.75
C TYR A 123 17.42 -17.60 -10.30
N GLN A 124 18.62 -18.02 -9.92
CA GLN A 124 18.90 -18.48 -8.54
C GLN A 124 19.33 -17.31 -7.66
N VAL A 125 18.59 -17.10 -6.59
CA VAL A 125 18.86 -16.05 -5.61
C VAL A 125 18.87 -16.64 -4.21
N GLN A 126 20.01 -16.62 -3.55
CA GLN A 126 20.18 -17.07 -2.15
C GLN A 126 19.55 -18.45 -1.87
N GLY A 127 19.71 -19.40 -2.81
CA GLY A 127 19.18 -20.75 -2.68
C GLY A 127 17.67 -20.88 -3.01
N ARG A 128 17.04 -19.83 -3.55
CA ARG A 128 15.66 -19.85 -4.02
C ARG A 128 15.60 -19.55 -5.51
N GLU A 129 14.62 -20.14 -6.18
CA GLU A 129 14.36 -19.82 -7.58
C GLU A 129 13.44 -18.60 -7.69
N LEU A 130 13.94 -17.57 -8.37
CA LEU A 130 13.13 -16.46 -8.85
C LEU A 130 12.72 -16.78 -10.29
N LYS A 131 11.41 -16.75 -10.57
CA LYS A 131 10.86 -17.10 -11.88
C LYS A 131 10.08 -15.96 -12.49
N ASP A 132 10.27 -15.77 -13.79
CA ASP A 132 9.36 -14.99 -14.62
C ASP A 132 8.12 -15.81 -14.98
N HIS A 133 7.00 -15.17 -15.24
CA HIS A 133 5.75 -15.88 -15.50
C HIS A 133 5.78 -16.74 -16.77
N ASN A 134 6.68 -16.43 -17.72
CA ASN A 134 6.86 -17.17 -18.96
C ASN A 134 8.04 -18.19 -18.92
N TRP A 135 8.58 -18.51 -17.73
CA TRP A 135 9.71 -19.45 -17.60
C TRP A 135 9.49 -20.78 -18.32
N HIS A 136 8.25 -21.27 -18.35
CA HIS A 136 7.86 -22.50 -19.05
C HIS A 136 7.82 -22.39 -20.57
N ARG A 137 7.99 -21.16 -21.12
CA ARG A 137 8.06 -20.85 -22.55
C ARG A 137 9.45 -20.39 -22.98
N GLY A 138 10.46 -20.56 -22.14
CA GLY A 138 11.85 -20.22 -22.44
C GLY A 138 12.31 -18.85 -21.94
N GLY A 139 11.50 -18.15 -21.13
CA GLY A 139 11.87 -16.84 -20.56
C GLY A 139 11.83 -15.71 -21.59
N TYR A 140 12.42 -14.58 -21.22
CA TYR A 140 12.48 -13.37 -22.07
C TYR A 140 13.85 -13.13 -22.71
N GLY A 141 14.89 -13.84 -22.26
CA GLY A 141 16.26 -13.58 -22.70
C GLY A 141 16.75 -12.19 -22.25
N GLU A 142 17.35 -11.44 -23.16
CA GLU A 142 17.82 -10.08 -22.88
C GLU A 142 16.70 -9.06 -23.13
N LEU A 143 16.45 -8.22 -22.13
CA LEU A 143 15.50 -7.11 -22.15
C LEU A 143 16.21 -5.82 -21.77
N THR A 144 15.66 -4.68 -22.19
CA THR A 144 15.96 -3.40 -21.52
C THR A 144 15.24 -3.33 -20.17
N VAL A 145 15.69 -2.48 -19.27
CA VAL A 145 15.01 -2.22 -17.98
C VAL A 145 13.56 -1.79 -18.21
N GLN A 146 13.30 -0.96 -19.23
CA GLN A 146 11.94 -0.56 -19.60
C GLN A 146 11.08 -1.73 -20.05
N GLU A 147 11.61 -2.60 -20.91
CA GLU A 147 10.91 -3.81 -21.38
C GLU A 147 10.69 -4.79 -20.23
N GLY A 148 11.65 -4.91 -19.29
CA GLY A 148 11.52 -5.72 -18.09
C GLY A 148 10.35 -5.28 -17.21
N LEU A 149 10.13 -3.97 -17.06
CA LEU A 149 8.96 -3.45 -16.36
C LEU A 149 7.67 -3.74 -17.14
N ALA A 150 7.65 -3.48 -18.44
CA ALA A 150 6.47 -3.71 -19.28
C ALA A 150 6.06 -5.19 -19.32
N ALA A 151 7.04 -6.09 -19.32
CA ALA A 151 6.83 -7.53 -19.25
C ALA A 151 6.54 -8.03 -17.84
N SER A 152 6.59 -7.17 -16.82
CA SER A 152 6.52 -7.56 -15.41
C SER A 152 7.49 -8.68 -15.02
N SER A 153 8.71 -8.61 -15.55
CA SER A 153 9.76 -9.60 -15.30
C SER A 153 10.31 -9.45 -13.88
N ASN A 154 10.11 -10.46 -13.06
CA ASN A 154 10.68 -10.52 -11.69
C ASN A 154 12.20 -10.47 -11.73
N ILE A 155 12.81 -11.19 -12.69
CA ILE A 155 14.27 -11.29 -12.84
C ILE A 155 14.87 -9.97 -13.30
N ALA A 156 14.25 -9.31 -14.30
CA ALA A 156 14.74 -8.02 -14.77
C ALA A 156 14.71 -6.96 -13.66
N ILE A 157 13.62 -6.87 -12.91
CA ILE A 157 13.51 -5.92 -11.79
C ILE A 157 14.52 -6.27 -10.69
N TYR A 158 14.62 -7.54 -10.29
CA TYR A 158 15.58 -7.97 -9.29
C TYR A 158 17.03 -7.59 -9.67
N LYS A 159 17.48 -7.99 -10.86
CA LYS A 159 18.84 -7.68 -11.36
C LYS A 159 19.08 -6.16 -11.53
N THR A 160 18.03 -5.40 -11.79
CA THR A 160 18.13 -3.93 -11.86
C THR A 160 18.38 -3.34 -10.47
N MET A 161 17.79 -3.91 -9.41
CA MET A 161 17.98 -3.47 -8.04
C MET A 161 19.34 -3.85 -7.45
N GLU A 162 20.04 -4.85 -8.03
CA GLU A 162 21.37 -5.26 -7.58
C GLU A 162 22.51 -4.32 -8.06
N LYS A 163 22.22 -3.37 -8.97
CA LYS A 163 23.22 -2.41 -9.50
C LYS A 163 23.36 -1.19 -8.60
#